data_004f173cd3e0bd8e8705f7623757e237
#
_entry.id   004f173cd3e0bd8e8705f7623757e237
#
_cell.length_a   1.000
_cell.length_b   1.000
_cell.length_c   1.000
_cell.angle_alpha   90.00
_cell.angle_beta   90.00
_cell.angle_gamma   90.00
#
_symmetry.space_group_name_H-M   'P 1'
#
loop_
_entity.id
_entity.type
_entity.pdbx_description
1 polymer ?
#
loop_
_entity_poly.entity_id
_entity_poly.type
_entity_poly.pdbx_seq_one_letter_code
_entity_poly.pdbx_strand_id
1 'polypeptide(L)'
;MLSQRSGFLVAAGILACCAGIATASDEPPLYPPSEVELQFSEDPYAVYGDFCVYDAQLNKGDDPSLYSTVDEMINTSDHCGDHTYTLPLDEVVAAVLSHDKNAGQTNPPLSGLIFHVGYSGAGLLANTLATFATTSVVPEHPAIHAALHACDAIRAKFLSENCSSLLQKQLVNDVITLATRTSDASITHSYIKFYADSTTYLPMVRELFPSLPWTFHYRDVETVLAKSTQPKREYCVFVRRKPSAVLAQKAEAYNLDLDGMTTEDLCALYLSTLLEVATQEHESSGTGKLILYEQLLQADFMTTEVLSYFGLQAEIDADAATVSANVESTFSTKSSNRGEVKKWNPSEEVVHISDKVRTASQFFLGDAMKAIGRL
;
A
#
# COMPACT_ATOMS: atom_id res chain seq x y z
N MET A 1 10.88 36.61 19.84
CA MET A 1 11.78 35.79 20.67
C MET A 1 11.04 34.71 21.49
N LEU A 2 9.88 34.27 21.11
CA LEU A 2 9.08 33.23 21.81
C LEU A 2 8.79 31.99 20.95
N SER A 3 9.20 31.99 19.70
CA SER A 3 8.96 30.89 18.75
C SER A 3 9.98 29.73 18.84
N GLN A 4 11.22 30.01 19.30
CA GLN A 4 12.25 28.96 19.35
C GLN A 4 12.18 28.02 20.56
N ARG A 5 11.40 28.36 21.62
CA ARG A 5 11.29 27.47 22.79
C ARG A 5 10.23 26.38 22.64
N SER A 6 9.25 26.59 21.79
CA SER A 6 8.19 25.59 21.55
C SER A 6 8.69 24.41 20.69
N GLY A 7 9.55 24.67 19.69
CA GLY A 7 10.09 23.61 18.83
C GLY A 7 10.99 22.61 19.57
N PHE A 8 11.74 23.07 20.56
CA PHE A 8 12.67 22.20 21.31
C PHE A 8 11.96 21.23 22.27
N LEU A 9 10.82 21.64 22.83
CA LEU A 9 10.00 20.78 23.71
C LEU A 9 9.23 19.72 22.92
N VAL A 10 8.78 20.06 21.72
CA VAL A 10 8.09 19.13 20.83
C VAL A 10 9.05 18.07 20.29
N ALA A 11 10.26 18.46 19.89
CA ALA A 11 11.30 17.51 19.46
C ALA A 11 11.71 16.53 20.58
N ALA A 12 11.78 16.99 21.82
CA ALA A 12 12.07 16.13 22.98
C ALA A 12 10.93 15.14 23.29
N GLY A 13 9.67 15.55 23.11
CA GLY A 13 8.51 14.68 23.27
C GLY A 13 8.43 13.60 22.17
N ILE A 14 8.75 13.96 20.93
CA ILE A 14 8.79 13.03 19.80
C ILE A 14 9.91 11.99 19.97
N LEU A 15 11.08 12.41 20.43
CA LEU A 15 12.19 11.51 20.71
C LEU A 15 11.84 10.49 21.80
N ALA A 16 11.07 10.87 22.80
CA ALA A 16 10.58 9.95 23.83
C ALA A 16 9.55 8.96 23.31
N CYS A 17 8.66 9.40 22.43
CA CYS A 17 7.63 8.52 21.82
C CYS A 17 8.18 7.56 20.76
N CYS A 18 9.15 8.01 19.94
CA CYS A 18 9.85 7.12 18.99
C CYS A 18 10.80 6.14 19.69
N ALA A 19 11.12 6.40 20.95
CA ALA A 19 12.21 5.71 21.63
C ALA A 19 11.85 4.29 22.05
N GLY A 20 10.61 3.85 22.18
CA GLY A 20 10.33 2.51 22.70
C GLY A 20 11.31 2.11 23.85
N ILE A 21 11.78 3.14 24.61
CA ILE A 21 12.74 2.93 25.68
C ILE A 21 11.97 2.23 26.78
N ALA A 22 12.41 1.04 27.12
CA ALA A 22 12.08 0.36 28.36
C ALA A 22 12.65 1.10 29.59
N THR A 23 12.38 2.37 29.68
CA THR A 23 12.38 3.13 30.92
C THR A 23 10.92 3.34 31.26
N ALA A 24 10.53 3.02 32.48
CA ALA A 24 9.20 3.05 33.03
C ALA A 24 8.50 4.43 32.92
N SER A 25 8.31 4.92 31.71
CA SER A 25 7.37 5.95 31.34
C SER A 25 6.36 5.31 30.40
N ASP A 26 5.10 5.25 30.83
CA ASP A 26 3.97 4.65 30.13
C ASP A 26 3.54 5.43 28.85
N GLU A 27 4.46 6.03 28.11
CA GLU A 27 4.14 6.73 26.86
C GLU A 27 4.21 5.79 25.67
N PRO A 28 3.11 5.67 24.89
CA PRO A 28 3.03 4.79 23.76
C PRO A 28 3.91 5.25 22.57
N PRO A 29 4.39 4.32 21.73
CA PRO A 29 5.21 4.67 20.57
C PRO A 29 4.43 5.46 19.51
N LEU A 30 5.09 6.42 18.85
CA LEU A 30 4.54 7.10 17.67
C LEU A 30 4.58 6.15 16.47
N TYR A 31 3.41 5.93 15.87
CA TYR A 31 3.30 5.30 14.58
C TYR A 31 2.99 6.35 13.50
N PRO A 32 3.40 6.11 12.24
CA PRO A 32 3.04 7.02 11.17
C PRO A 32 1.52 7.09 11.05
N PRO A 33 0.99 8.28 10.77
CA PRO A 33 -0.43 8.59 10.88
C PRO A 33 -1.30 7.97 9.80
N SER A 34 -2.58 7.82 10.13
CA SER A 34 -3.64 7.40 9.21
C SER A 34 -3.97 8.43 8.13
N GLU A 35 -3.83 9.69 8.46
CA GLU A 35 -4.06 10.80 7.54
C GLU A 35 -2.80 11.67 7.50
N VAL A 36 -1.86 11.30 6.62
CA VAL A 36 -0.91 12.30 6.16
C VAL A 36 -1.64 13.15 5.13
N GLU A 37 -2.33 14.15 5.57
CA GLU A 37 -2.46 15.32 4.76
C GLU A 37 -1.04 15.92 4.69
N LEU A 38 -0.30 15.59 3.63
CA LEU A 38 0.94 16.27 3.34
C LEU A 38 0.56 17.74 3.10
N GLN A 39 0.71 18.56 4.13
CA GLN A 39 0.49 19.98 4.04
C GLN A 39 1.74 20.59 3.42
N PHE A 40 1.60 21.01 2.19
CA PHE A 40 2.64 21.76 1.50
C PHE A 40 2.52 23.22 1.93
N SER A 41 3.51 23.73 2.65
CA SER A 41 3.57 25.12 3.03
C SER A 41 3.93 26.02 1.84
N GLU A 42 3.76 27.34 2.00
CA GLU A 42 4.29 28.34 1.05
C GLU A 42 5.84 28.28 0.93
N ASP A 43 6.51 27.64 1.91
CA ASP A 43 7.91 27.25 1.76
C ASP A 43 7.96 25.99 0.88
N PRO A 44 8.52 26.08 -0.34
CA PRO A 44 8.49 25.00 -1.33
C PRO A 44 9.27 23.74 -0.90
N TYR A 45 9.91 23.74 0.25
CA TYR A 45 10.74 22.64 0.75
C TYR A 45 10.21 21.99 2.03
N ALA A 46 9.16 22.53 2.65
CA ALA A 46 8.64 21.99 3.89
C ALA A 46 7.42 21.08 3.63
N VAL A 47 7.61 19.78 3.81
CA VAL A 47 6.53 18.78 3.83
C VAL A 47 6.26 18.44 5.30
N TYR A 48 5.00 18.59 5.69
CA TYR A 48 4.53 18.25 7.03
C TYR A 48 3.73 16.96 6.98
N GLY A 49 3.86 16.14 8.01
CA GLY A 49 3.03 14.98 8.24
C GLY A 49 2.21 15.15 9.52
N ASP A 50 0.98 14.68 9.50
CA ASP A 50 0.18 14.55 10.72
C ASP A 50 0.50 13.20 11.35
N PHE A 51 0.90 13.20 12.60
CA PHE A 51 1.33 12.03 13.36
C PHE A 51 0.40 11.79 14.54
N CYS A 52 -0.03 10.57 14.74
CA CYS A 52 -0.76 10.19 15.94
C CYS A 52 0.04 9.20 16.80
N VAL A 53 -0.35 9.09 18.05
CA VAL A 53 0.19 8.08 18.96
C VAL A 53 -0.67 6.83 18.83
N TYR A 54 -0.07 5.73 18.38
CA TYR A 54 -0.72 4.44 18.30
C TYR A 54 -0.12 3.48 19.34
N ASP A 55 -0.93 2.98 20.24
CA ASP A 55 -0.49 1.98 21.22
C ASP A 55 -0.73 0.57 20.72
N ALA A 56 0.31 -0.04 20.17
CA ALA A 56 0.26 -1.43 19.73
C ALA A 56 0.04 -2.43 20.89
N GLN A 57 0.27 -2.02 22.14
CA GLN A 57 0.03 -2.91 23.29
C GLN A 57 -1.43 -2.94 23.71
N LEU A 58 -2.17 -1.84 23.55
CA LEU A 58 -3.61 -1.80 23.82
C LEU A 58 -4.39 -2.57 22.75
N ASN A 59 -3.83 -2.73 21.57
CA ASN A 59 -4.44 -3.45 20.43
C ASN A 59 -3.91 -4.88 20.26
N LYS A 60 -3.31 -5.48 21.28
CA LYS A 60 -2.84 -6.89 21.22
C LYS A 60 -3.92 -7.93 20.90
N GLY A 61 -5.20 -7.54 20.90
CA GLY A 61 -6.33 -8.36 20.46
C GLY A 61 -6.70 -8.17 18.98
N ASP A 62 -6.16 -7.13 18.33
CA ASP A 62 -6.47 -6.81 16.96
C ASP A 62 -5.43 -7.45 16.04
N ASP A 63 -5.80 -8.54 15.41
CA ASP A 63 -5.00 -9.18 14.38
C ASP A 63 -4.91 -8.25 13.17
N PRO A 64 -3.70 -7.73 12.80
CA PRO A 64 -3.54 -6.84 11.64
C PRO A 64 -4.04 -7.45 10.33
N SER A 65 -4.13 -8.78 10.24
CA SER A 65 -4.69 -9.49 9.10
C SER A 65 -6.18 -9.23 8.88
N LEU A 66 -6.88 -8.67 9.87
CA LEU A 66 -8.31 -8.34 9.79
C LEU A 66 -8.59 -7.05 9.02
N TYR A 67 -7.59 -6.21 8.84
CA TYR A 67 -7.75 -4.90 8.22
C TYR A 67 -7.25 -4.88 6.77
N SER A 68 -8.04 -4.28 5.88
CA SER A 68 -7.66 -4.15 4.46
C SER A 68 -6.70 -2.99 4.22
N THR A 69 -6.77 -1.97 5.07
CA THR A 69 -6.00 -0.73 4.97
C THR A 69 -5.53 -0.27 6.36
N VAL A 70 -4.48 0.54 6.40
CA VAL A 70 -4.02 1.19 7.64
C VAL A 70 -5.10 2.12 8.20
N ASP A 71 -5.84 2.84 7.34
CA ASP A 71 -6.95 3.70 7.77
C ASP A 71 -8.02 2.94 8.55
N GLU A 72 -8.39 1.74 8.07
CA GLU A 72 -9.36 0.91 8.78
C GLU A 72 -8.83 0.51 10.16
N MET A 73 -7.56 0.14 10.25
CA MET A 73 -6.91 -0.23 11.49
C MET A 73 -6.93 0.92 12.51
N ILE A 74 -6.62 2.14 12.08
CA ILE A 74 -6.52 3.31 12.95
C ILE A 74 -7.90 3.87 13.31
N ASN A 75 -8.84 3.91 12.36
CA ASN A 75 -10.21 4.41 12.60
C ASN A 75 -11.02 3.48 13.52
N THR A 76 -10.60 2.21 13.68
CA THR A 76 -11.20 1.30 14.66
C THR A 76 -10.49 1.35 16.01
N SER A 77 -9.30 1.94 16.08
CA SER A 77 -8.59 2.18 17.32
C SER A 77 -8.97 3.57 17.87
N ASP A 78 -9.48 3.64 19.09
CA ASP A 78 -9.84 4.91 19.76
C ASP A 78 -8.62 5.83 20.02
N HIS A 79 -7.44 5.46 19.56
CA HIS A 79 -6.17 6.03 20.00
C HIS A 79 -5.60 7.15 19.13
N CYS A 80 -6.00 7.29 17.87
CA CYS A 80 -5.54 8.38 17.00
C CYS A 80 -6.46 9.62 17.01
N GLY A 81 -7.69 9.52 17.54
CA GLY A 81 -8.73 10.53 17.32
C GLY A 81 -8.46 11.92 17.91
N ASP A 82 -7.77 12.02 19.06
CA ASP A 82 -7.69 13.27 19.82
C ASP A 82 -6.28 13.90 19.89
N HIS A 83 -5.24 13.19 19.41
CA HIS A 83 -3.85 13.64 19.55
C HIS A 83 -3.06 13.46 18.25
N THR A 84 -3.34 14.31 17.28
CA THR A 84 -2.49 14.44 16.08
C THR A 84 -1.50 15.58 16.21
N TYR A 85 -0.28 15.36 15.75
CA TYR A 85 0.80 16.34 15.75
C TYR A 85 1.24 16.59 14.33
N THR A 86 1.10 17.81 13.83
CA THR A 86 1.63 18.21 12.52
C THR A 86 3.09 18.60 12.66
N LEU A 87 3.99 17.85 12.01
CA LEU A 87 5.45 18.01 12.17
C LEU A 87 6.15 17.97 10.80
N PRO A 88 7.30 18.67 10.66
CA PRO A 88 8.12 18.55 9.47
C PRO A 88 8.59 17.10 9.28
N LEU A 89 8.30 16.52 8.11
CA LEU A 89 8.59 15.11 7.81
C LEU A 89 10.10 14.80 7.91
N ASP A 90 10.94 15.67 7.36
CA ASP A 90 12.39 15.53 7.37
C ASP A 90 12.99 15.56 8.77
N GLU A 91 12.47 16.41 9.65
CA GLU A 91 12.88 16.46 11.06
C GLU A 91 12.51 15.16 11.79
N VAL A 92 11.30 14.63 11.55
CA VAL A 92 10.85 13.37 12.16
C VAL A 92 11.70 12.20 11.66
N VAL A 93 11.95 12.11 10.36
CA VAL A 93 12.81 11.05 9.79
C VAL A 93 14.22 11.13 10.38
N ALA A 94 14.82 12.32 10.42
CA ALA A 94 16.16 12.50 10.99
C ALA A 94 16.21 12.11 12.48
N ALA A 95 15.20 12.50 13.27
CA ALA A 95 15.10 12.15 14.68
C ALA A 95 14.98 10.64 14.87
N VAL A 96 14.12 9.97 14.09
CA VAL A 96 13.91 8.51 14.14
C VAL A 96 15.19 7.76 13.80
N LEU A 97 15.84 8.10 12.69
CA LEU A 97 17.08 7.45 12.26
C LEU A 97 18.22 7.65 13.28
N SER A 98 18.32 8.86 13.88
CA SER A 98 19.29 9.14 14.93
C SER A 98 19.02 8.31 16.18
N HIS A 99 17.75 8.22 16.59
CA HIS A 99 17.34 7.41 17.73
C HIS A 99 17.68 5.95 17.51
N ASP A 100 17.26 5.36 16.38
CA ASP A 100 17.47 3.94 16.07
C ASP A 100 18.96 3.60 16.06
N LYS A 101 19.79 4.47 15.49
CA LYS A 101 21.24 4.32 15.51
C LYS A 101 21.80 4.32 16.96
N ASN A 102 21.33 5.24 17.81
CA ASN A 102 21.81 5.35 19.18
C ASN A 102 21.32 4.21 20.08
N ALA A 103 20.11 3.71 19.82
CA ALA A 103 19.53 2.57 20.52
C ALA A 103 20.06 1.22 20.04
N GLY A 104 20.84 1.19 18.95
CA GLY A 104 21.25 -0.04 18.29
C GLY A 104 20.05 -0.81 17.68
N GLN A 105 18.94 -0.13 17.45
CA GLN A 105 17.76 -0.70 16.85
C GLN A 105 17.94 -0.80 15.34
N THR A 106 17.70 -1.98 14.80
CA THR A 106 17.66 -2.20 13.34
C THR A 106 16.21 -2.36 12.91
N ASN A 107 15.77 -1.51 11.98
CA ASN A 107 14.48 -1.74 11.35
C ASN A 107 14.50 -3.04 10.54
N PRO A 108 13.40 -3.80 10.54
CA PRO A 108 13.32 -4.96 9.67
C PRO A 108 13.50 -4.52 8.21
N PRO A 109 14.28 -5.26 7.42
CA PRO A 109 14.45 -4.93 6.01
C PRO A 109 13.10 -5.01 5.30
N LEU A 110 12.83 -4.05 4.42
CA LEU A 110 11.74 -4.20 3.47
C LEU A 110 12.01 -5.43 2.60
N SER A 111 11.10 -6.40 2.63
CA SER A 111 11.32 -7.73 2.08
C SER A 111 10.47 -8.03 0.85
N GLY A 112 9.44 -7.21 0.58
CA GLY A 112 8.64 -7.38 -0.63
C GLY A 112 7.54 -6.36 -0.82
N LEU A 113 7.09 -6.24 -2.08
CA LEU A 113 6.14 -5.26 -2.54
C LEU A 113 4.97 -5.95 -3.23
N ILE A 114 3.74 -5.54 -2.91
CA ILE A 114 2.51 -6.14 -3.45
C ILE A 114 1.71 -5.07 -4.17
N PHE A 115 1.58 -5.21 -5.49
CA PHE A 115 0.77 -4.37 -6.37
C PHE A 115 -0.43 -5.14 -6.91
N HIS A 116 -1.48 -4.46 -7.34
CA HIS A 116 -2.69 -5.13 -7.78
C HIS A 116 -3.65 -4.23 -8.58
N VAL A 117 -4.61 -4.84 -9.26
CA VAL A 117 -5.70 -4.14 -9.97
C VAL A 117 -6.95 -3.87 -9.11
N GLY A 118 -6.94 -4.23 -7.83
CA GLY A 118 -8.16 -4.34 -7.02
C GLY A 118 -8.88 -5.68 -7.23
N TYR A 119 -9.58 -6.15 -6.20
CA TYR A 119 -10.37 -7.40 -6.23
C TYR A 119 -9.64 -8.65 -6.76
N SER A 120 -8.32 -8.67 -6.72
CA SER A 120 -7.44 -9.69 -7.32
C SER A 120 -6.70 -10.56 -6.30
N GLY A 121 -7.10 -10.54 -5.03
CA GLY A 121 -6.53 -11.41 -4.01
C GLY A 121 -5.28 -10.85 -3.31
N ALA A 122 -4.84 -9.63 -3.59
CA ALA A 122 -3.69 -9.03 -2.90
C ALA A 122 -3.88 -8.94 -1.36
N GLY A 123 -5.12 -8.71 -0.91
CA GLY A 123 -5.46 -8.78 0.52
C GLY A 123 -5.29 -10.18 1.10
N LEU A 124 -5.58 -11.24 0.34
CA LEU A 124 -5.35 -12.62 0.77
C LEU A 124 -3.86 -12.87 1.03
N LEU A 125 -2.99 -12.46 0.11
CA LEU A 125 -1.53 -12.57 0.31
C LEU A 125 -1.07 -11.75 1.52
N ALA A 126 -1.52 -10.49 1.64
CA ALA A 126 -1.16 -9.64 2.77
C ALA A 126 -1.56 -10.27 4.10
N ASN A 127 -2.78 -10.81 4.20
CA ASN A 127 -3.27 -11.51 5.38
C ASN A 127 -2.45 -12.78 5.66
N THR A 128 -2.11 -13.55 4.63
CA THR A 128 -1.26 -14.74 4.80
C THR A 128 0.12 -14.36 5.35
N LEU A 129 0.76 -13.33 4.80
CA LEU A 129 2.03 -12.84 5.31
C LEU A 129 1.91 -12.39 6.78
N ALA A 130 0.83 -11.73 7.17
CA ALA A 130 0.61 -11.27 8.54
C ALA A 130 0.43 -12.41 9.56
N THR A 131 0.19 -13.66 9.13
CA THR A 131 0.13 -14.80 10.06
C THR A 131 1.48 -15.27 10.60
N PHE A 132 2.58 -14.82 9.99
CA PHE A 132 3.91 -15.19 10.45
C PHE A 132 4.39 -14.25 11.55
N ALA A 133 4.85 -14.80 12.68
CA ALA A 133 5.32 -14.02 13.82
C ALA A 133 6.57 -13.17 13.52
N THR A 134 7.27 -13.46 12.43
CA THR A 134 8.49 -12.77 12.00
C THR A 134 8.23 -11.68 10.97
N THR A 135 6.98 -11.45 10.60
CA THR A 135 6.63 -10.52 9.53
C THR A 135 5.80 -9.34 10.00
N SER A 136 5.98 -8.21 9.35
CA SER A 136 5.11 -7.04 9.42
C SER A 136 4.57 -6.72 8.04
N VAL A 137 3.28 -6.41 7.95
CA VAL A 137 2.63 -6.04 6.69
C VAL A 137 2.00 -4.66 6.84
N VAL A 138 2.33 -3.76 5.92
CA VAL A 138 1.74 -2.43 5.81
C VAL A 138 0.69 -2.46 4.70
N PRO A 139 -0.62 -2.56 5.03
CA PRO A 139 -1.67 -2.68 4.04
C PRO A 139 -2.17 -1.29 3.61
N GLU A 140 -2.00 -0.94 2.34
CA GLU A 140 -2.59 0.26 1.72
C GLU A 140 -2.48 1.53 2.59
N HIS A 141 -1.23 1.97 2.84
CA HIS A 141 -0.96 3.10 3.72
C HIS A 141 -1.20 4.44 3.01
N PRO A 142 -2.09 5.32 3.53
CA PRO A 142 -2.45 6.57 2.86
C PRO A 142 -1.28 7.55 2.72
N ALA A 143 -0.34 7.56 3.65
CA ALA A 143 0.86 8.39 3.55
C ALA A 143 1.76 7.97 2.38
N ILE A 144 1.96 6.65 2.19
CA ILE A 144 2.72 6.14 1.03
C ILE A 144 2.01 6.52 -0.26
N HIS A 145 0.68 6.35 -0.30
CA HIS A 145 -0.13 6.77 -1.44
C HIS A 145 0.00 8.28 -1.71
N ALA A 146 -0.10 9.12 -0.68
CA ALA A 146 0.05 10.57 -0.81
C ALA A 146 1.43 10.97 -1.32
N ALA A 147 2.50 10.32 -0.85
CA ALA A 147 3.87 10.57 -1.31
C ALA A 147 4.06 10.16 -2.79
N LEU A 148 3.51 9.01 -3.20
CA LEU A 148 3.52 8.58 -4.60
C LEU A 148 2.81 9.57 -5.53
N HIS A 149 1.72 10.16 -5.08
CA HIS A 149 0.92 11.12 -5.85
C HIS A 149 1.30 12.59 -5.59
N ALA A 150 2.38 12.87 -4.88
CA ALA A 150 2.75 14.24 -4.48
C ALA A 150 2.97 15.18 -5.67
N CYS A 151 3.47 14.67 -6.79
CA CYS A 151 3.74 15.45 -8.01
C CYS A 151 2.62 15.38 -9.07
N ASP A 152 1.48 14.78 -8.77
CA ASP A 152 0.35 14.75 -9.70
C ASP A 152 -0.26 16.14 -9.92
N ALA A 153 -0.75 16.40 -11.12
CA ALA A 153 -1.13 17.73 -11.64
C ALA A 153 -2.10 18.55 -10.76
N ILE A 154 -2.89 17.93 -9.91
CA ILE A 154 -3.83 18.64 -9.03
C ILE A 154 -3.15 19.16 -7.77
N ARG A 155 -2.20 18.43 -7.22
CA ARG A 155 -1.34 18.91 -6.12
C ARG A 155 -0.25 19.85 -6.62
N ALA A 156 0.13 19.71 -7.87
CA ALA A 156 1.10 20.54 -8.59
C ALA A 156 0.75 22.05 -8.65
N LYS A 157 -0.48 22.48 -8.36
CA LYS A 157 -0.73 23.92 -8.20
C LYS A 157 0.09 24.55 -7.06
N PHE A 158 0.48 23.77 -6.08
CA PHE A 158 1.29 24.20 -4.94
C PHE A 158 2.76 23.78 -5.06
N LEU A 159 3.08 22.75 -5.90
CA LEU A 159 4.43 22.21 -6.08
C LEU A 159 4.95 22.34 -7.51
N SER A 160 4.14 22.83 -8.45
CA SER A 160 4.36 22.70 -9.91
C SER A 160 5.67 23.25 -10.43
N GLU A 161 6.27 24.23 -9.76
CA GLU A 161 7.57 24.77 -10.17
C GLU A 161 8.75 24.03 -9.52
N ASN A 162 8.50 23.23 -8.45
CA ASN A 162 9.53 22.62 -7.63
C ASN A 162 9.38 21.09 -7.47
N CYS A 163 8.33 20.47 -8.01
CA CYS A 163 8.15 19.03 -7.91
C CYS A 163 9.10 18.30 -8.86
N SER A 164 10.20 17.84 -8.34
CA SER A 164 11.14 16.98 -9.08
C SER A 164 10.91 15.50 -8.74
N SER A 165 11.24 14.63 -9.69
CA SER A 165 11.24 13.18 -9.44
C SER A 165 12.17 12.79 -8.26
N LEU A 166 13.21 13.57 -8.02
CA LEU A 166 14.12 13.36 -6.89
C LEU A 166 13.42 13.64 -5.55
N LEU A 167 12.71 14.76 -5.45
CA LEU A 167 11.94 15.09 -4.25
C LEU A 167 10.85 14.06 -3.98
N GLN A 168 10.11 13.66 -5.00
CA GLN A 168 9.07 12.63 -4.86
C GLN A 168 9.65 11.29 -4.40
N LYS A 169 10.77 10.85 -4.97
CA LYS A 169 11.48 9.64 -4.55
C LYS A 169 11.93 9.74 -3.10
N GLN A 170 12.45 10.90 -2.67
CA GLN A 170 12.84 11.12 -1.29
C GLN A 170 11.63 11.00 -0.35
N LEU A 171 10.51 11.65 -0.67
CA LEU A 171 9.26 11.56 0.12
C LEU A 171 8.78 10.12 0.25
N VAL A 172 8.76 9.38 -0.86
CA VAL A 172 8.34 7.97 -0.86
C VAL A 172 9.26 7.13 0.02
N ASN A 173 10.58 7.31 -0.09
CA ASN A 173 11.55 6.61 0.74
C ASN A 173 11.38 6.92 2.23
N ASP A 174 11.21 8.18 2.57
CA ASP A 174 11.07 8.64 3.94
C ASP A 174 9.79 8.10 4.60
N VAL A 175 8.67 8.17 3.88
CA VAL A 175 7.39 7.64 4.36
C VAL A 175 7.43 6.11 4.49
N ILE A 176 8.04 5.40 3.54
CA ILE A 176 8.21 3.94 3.62
C ILE A 176 9.07 3.58 4.83
N THR A 177 10.17 4.31 5.06
CA THR A 177 11.05 4.09 6.22
C THR A 177 10.29 4.22 7.54
N LEU A 178 9.42 5.22 7.66
CA LEU A 178 8.60 5.38 8.86
C LEU A 178 7.51 4.31 8.97
N ALA A 179 6.83 4.00 7.85
CA ALA A 179 5.70 3.06 7.83
C ALA A 179 6.10 1.60 8.12
N THR A 180 7.33 1.22 7.79
CA THR A 180 7.85 -0.14 8.01
C THR A 180 8.62 -0.30 9.32
N ARG A 181 8.76 0.79 10.10
CA ARG A 181 9.46 0.77 11.36
C ARG A 181 8.66 0.02 12.42
N THR A 182 9.35 -0.80 13.19
CA THR A 182 8.77 -1.48 14.36
C THR A 182 9.78 -1.53 15.51
N SER A 183 9.29 -1.53 16.74
CA SER A 183 10.08 -1.78 17.95
C SER A 183 10.16 -3.27 18.31
N ASP A 184 9.42 -4.12 17.62
CA ASP A 184 9.41 -5.56 17.87
C ASP A 184 10.61 -6.23 17.18
N ALA A 185 11.58 -6.63 17.99
CA ALA A 185 12.80 -7.29 17.51
C ALA A 185 12.56 -8.70 16.91
N SER A 186 11.37 -9.28 17.09
CA SER A 186 11.01 -10.55 16.47
C SER A 186 10.70 -10.39 14.98
N ILE A 187 10.32 -9.19 14.54
CA ILE A 187 10.03 -8.90 13.14
C ILE A 187 11.32 -8.80 12.33
N THR A 188 11.48 -9.69 11.39
CA THR A 188 12.67 -9.78 10.51
C THR A 188 12.36 -9.46 9.05
N HIS A 189 11.07 -9.36 8.69
CA HIS A 189 10.60 -9.07 7.34
C HIS A 189 9.47 -8.04 7.36
N SER A 190 9.54 -7.06 6.46
CA SER A 190 8.46 -6.10 6.24
C SER A 190 7.96 -6.15 4.80
N TYR A 191 6.65 -6.07 4.63
CA TYR A 191 5.99 -6.09 3.33
C TYR A 191 5.05 -4.91 3.19
N ILE A 192 4.93 -4.37 1.97
CA ILE A 192 3.99 -3.30 1.67
C ILE A 192 3.01 -3.79 0.61
N LYS A 193 1.72 -3.70 0.93
CA LYS A 193 0.64 -3.81 -0.06
C LYS A 193 0.20 -2.40 -0.41
N PHE A 194 0.39 -2.02 -1.66
CA PHE A 194 0.03 -0.70 -2.17
C PHE A 194 -1.46 -0.60 -2.50
N TYR A 195 -1.99 0.63 -2.61
CA TYR A 195 -3.27 0.86 -3.29
C TYR A 195 -3.14 0.49 -4.76
N ALA A 196 -4.25 0.12 -5.40
CA ALA A 196 -4.20 -0.33 -6.80
C ALA A 196 -3.69 0.75 -7.76
N ASP A 197 -4.10 2.01 -7.58
CA ASP A 197 -3.65 3.14 -8.40
C ASP A 197 -2.16 3.45 -8.22
N SER A 198 -1.57 3.09 -7.09
CA SER A 198 -0.12 3.16 -6.87
C SER A 198 0.67 2.28 -7.84
N THR A 199 0.04 1.33 -8.52
CA THR A 199 0.68 0.55 -9.59
C THR A 199 1.21 1.44 -10.72
N THR A 200 0.62 2.60 -10.96
CA THR A 200 1.13 3.56 -11.96
C THR A 200 2.52 4.10 -11.59
N TYR A 201 2.95 3.98 -10.36
CA TYR A 201 4.27 4.38 -9.84
C TYR A 201 5.21 3.19 -9.65
N LEU A 202 4.83 1.98 -10.04
CA LEU A 202 5.67 0.78 -9.93
C LEU A 202 7.09 1.01 -10.50
N PRO A 203 7.30 1.62 -11.68
CA PRO A 203 8.66 1.87 -12.18
C PRO A 203 9.50 2.73 -11.21
N MET A 204 8.91 3.81 -10.64
CA MET A 204 9.60 4.66 -9.68
C MET A 204 9.94 3.92 -8.39
N VAL A 205 9.02 3.11 -7.87
CA VAL A 205 9.26 2.29 -6.66
C VAL A 205 10.35 1.26 -6.92
N ARG A 206 10.41 0.70 -8.13
CA ARG A 206 11.47 -0.21 -8.55
C ARG A 206 12.84 0.48 -8.67
N GLU A 207 12.89 1.74 -9.08
CA GLU A 207 14.14 2.51 -9.05
C GLU A 207 14.65 2.75 -7.62
N LEU A 208 13.75 2.94 -6.65
CA LEU A 208 14.10 3.09 -5.24
C LEU A 208 14.56 1.75 -4.62
N PHE A 209 13.91 0.66 -4.99
CA PHE A 209 14.13 -0.67 -4.41
C PHE A 209 14.40 -1.73 -5.50
N PRO A 210 15.51 -1.63 -6.25
CA PRO A 210 15.74 -2.44 -7.46
C PRO A 210 15.87 -3.93 -7.19
N SER A 211 16.31 -4.33 -6.00
CA SER A 211 16.56 -5.74 -5.63
C SER A 211 15.38 -6.40 -4.91
N LEU A 212 14.35 -5.63 -4.51
CA LEU A 212 13.24 -6.21 -3.78
C LEU A 212 12.35 -7.08 -4.67
N PRO A 213 11.91 -8.23 -4.17
CA PRO A 213 10.88 -9.01 -4.82
C PRO A 213 9.57 -8.23 -4.84
N TRP A 214 8.84 -8.31 -5.94
CA TRP A 214 7.54 -7.69 -6.06
C TRP A 214 6.57 -8.60 -6.81
N THR A 215 5.28 -8.46 -6.50
CA THR A 215 4.21 -9.17 -7.17
C THR A 215 3.17 -8.19 -7.67
N PHE A 216 2.55 -8.52 -8.80
CA PHE A 216 1.36 -7.84 -9.29
C PHE A 216 0.21 -8.83 -9.43
N HIS A 217 -0.87 -8.57 -8.71
CA HIS A 217 -2.03 -9.45 -8.65
C HIS A 217 -3.10 -8.97 -9.60
N TYR A 218 -3.54 -9.87 -10.45
CA TYR A 218 -4.60 -9.62 -11.40
C TYR A 218 -5.63 -10.76 -11.42
N ARG A 219 -6.77 -10.50 -11.99
CA ARG A 219 -7.89 -11.43 -12.08
C ARG A 219 -8.56 -11.25 -13.44
N ASP A 220 -9.53 -12.10 -13.76
CA ASP A 220 -10.43 -11.89 -14.89
C ASP A 220 -10.94 -10.44 -14.92
N VAL A 221 -10.62 -9.75 -16.02
CA VAL A 221 -10.80 -8.29 -16.10
C VAL A 221 -12.26 -7.86 -16.16
N GLU A 222 -13.14 -8.67 -16.72
CA GLU A 222 -14.58 -8.38 -16.74
C GLU A 222 -15.14 -8.45 -15.32
N THR A 223 -14.68 -9.41 -14.53
CA THR A 223 -15.03 -9.53 -13.11
C THR A 223 -14.54 -8.33 -12.31
N VAL A 224 -13.28 -7.90 -12.49
CA VAL A 224 -12.72 -6.72 -11.81
C VAL A 224 -13.48 -5.48 -12.21
N LEU A 225 -13.70 -5.28 -13.50
CA LEU A 225 -14.41 -4.12 -14.04
C LEU A 225 -15.87 -4.07 -13.52
N ALA A 226 -16.58 -5.19 -13.55
CA ALA A 226 -17.94 -5.27 -13.04
C ALA A 226 -18.03 -4.95 -11.53
N LYS A 227 -17.03 -5.35 -10.73
CA LYS A 227 -16.95 -4.99 -9.31
C LYS A 227 -16.62 -3.51 -9.10
N SER A 228 -15.72 -2.96 -9.91
CA SER A 228 -15.27 -1.58 -9.82
C SER A 228 -16.33 -0.56 -10.21
N THR A 229 -17.32 -0.98 -11.00
CA THR A 229 -18.43 -0.13 -11.48
C THR A 229 -19.71 -0.28 -10.64
N GLN A 230 -19.71 -1.10 -9.59
CA GLN A 230 -20.88 -1.25 -8.72
C GLN A 230 -21.16 0.06 -7.95
N PRO A 231 -22.43 0.44 -7.76
CA PRO A 231 -22.81 1.56 -6.91
C PRO A 231 -22.18 1.45 -5.52
N LYS A 232 -21.67 2.56 -4.98
CA LYS A 232 -20.94 2.68 -3.71
C LYS A 232 -19.52 2.03 -3.68
N ARG A 233 -19.04 1.51 -4.80
CA ARG A 233 -17.68 0.98 -4.95
C ARG A 233 -16.92 1.70 -6.07
N GLU A 234 -17.21 2.96 -6.27
CA GLU A 234 -16.72 3.82 -7.37
C GLU A 234 -15.20 3.99 -7.37
N TYR A 235 -14.51 2.87 -7.27
CA TYR A 235 -13.07 2.78 -7.09
C TYR A 235 -12.26 3.48 -8.19
N CYS A 236 -12.77 3.48 -9.42
CA CYS A 236 -12.12 4.13 -10.55
C CYS A 236 -12.72 5.49 -10.91
N VAL A 237 -13.84 5.90 -10.32
CA VAL A 237 -14.47 7.19 -10.67
C VAL A 237 -13.65 8.38 -10.16
N PHE A 238 -12.90 8.21 -9.07
CA PHE A 238 -12.04 9.28 -8.56
C PHE A 238 -10.91 9.64 -9.53
N VAL A 239 -10.43 8.69 -10.37
CA VAL A 239 -9.37 8.97 -11.34
C VAL A 239 -9.80 9.96 -12.42
N ARG A 240 -11.10 10.18 -12.62
CA ARG A 240 -11.62 11.24 -13.48
C ARG A 240 -11.17 12.61 -13.03
N ARG A 241 -11.23 12.84 -11.71
CA ARG A 241 -10.86 14.13 -11.10
C ARG A 241 -9.37 14.25 -10.83
N LYS A 242 -8.70 13.12 -10.65
CA LYS A 242 -7.28 13.04 -10.28
C LYS A 242 -6.59 11.91 -11.06
N PRO A 243 -6.47 12.03 -12.39
CA PRO A 243 -5.76 11.02 -13.17
C PRO A 243 -4.28 11.03 -12.82
N SER A 244 -3.67 9.85 -12.72
CA SER A 244 -2.21 9.76 -12.70
C SER A 244 -1.63 10.28 -14.03
N ALA A 245 -0.38 10.69 -14.03
CA ALA A 245 0.29 11.16 -15.24
C ALA A 245 0.23 10.12 -16.38
N VAL A 246 0.41 8.85 -16.06
CA VAL A 246 0.35 7.74 -17.03
C VAL A 246 -1.05 7.59 -17.63
N LEU A 247 -2.10 7.66 -16.80
CA LEU A 247 -3.49 7.59 -17.27
C LEU A 247 -3.84 8.81 -18.15
N ALA A 248 -3.44 10.01 -17.75
CA ALA A 248 -3.67 11.23 -18.50
C ALA A 248 -2.97 11.17 -19.88
N GLN A 249 -1.71 10.74 -19.92
CA GLN A 249 -0.94 10.57 -21.16
C GLN A 249 -1.58 9.52 -22.08
N LYS A 250 -2.09 8.43 -21.50
CA LYS A 250 -2.78 7.40 -22.28
C LYS A 250 -4.10 7.93 -22.86
N ALA A 251 -4.89 8.66 -22.08
CA ALA A 251 -6.12 9.28 -22.57
C ALA A 251 -5.83 10.27 -23.72
N GLU A 252 -4.78 11.09 -23.59
CA GLU A 252 -4.34 12.00 -24.65
C GLU A 252 -3.91 11.25 -25.91
N ALA A 253 -3.12 10.17 -25.77
CA ALA A 253 -2.66 9.36 -26.91
C ALA A 253 -3.82 8.75 -27.71
N TYR A 254 -4.93 8.40 -27.06
CA TYR A 254 -6.15 7.89 -27.67
C TYR A 254 -7.17 9.00 -28.01
N ASN A 255 -6.83 10.26 -27.79
CA ASN A 255 -7.71 11.43 -27.97
C ASN A 255 -9.06 11.26 -27.23
N LEU A 256 -8.98 10.80 -25.97
CA LEU A 256 -10.14 10.56 -25.11
C LEU A 256 -10.34 11.73 -24.13
N ASP A 257 -11.59 12.12 -23.95
CA ASP A 257 -12.01 13.06 -22.90
C ASP A 257 -12.47 12.26 -21.67
N LEU A 258 -11.66 12.25 -20.61
CA LEU A 258 -11.97 11.51 -19.37
C LEU A 258 -13.30 11.94 -18.73
N ASP A 259 -13.67 13.23 -18.85
CA ASP A 259 -14.90 13.75 -18.28
C ASP A 259 -16.14 13.27 -19.04
N GLY A 260 -16.01 13.05 -20.35
CA GLY A 260 -17.08 12.57 -21.22
C GLY A 260 -17.24 11.04 -21.24
N MET A 261 -16.30 10.27 -20.65
CA MET A 261 -16.36 8.81 -20.66
C MET A 261 -17.47 8.27 -19.75
N THR A 262 -18.04 7.10 -20.13
CA THR A 262 -18.88 6.34 -19.20
C THR A 262 -18.04 5.81 -18.04
N THR A 263 -18.68 5.41 -16.94
CA THR A 263 -17.96 4.82 -15.80
C THR A 263 -17.26 3.53 -16.20
N GLU A 264 -17.90 2.70 -17.01
CA GLU A 264 -17.34 1.44 -17.49
C GLU A 264 -16.11 1.67 -18.39
N ASP A 265 -16.16 2.63 -19.30
CA ASP A 265 -15.04 2.96 -20.19
C ASP A 265 -13.85 3.55 -19.41
N LEU A 266 -14.12 4.48 -18.50
CA LEU A 266 -13.10 5.08 -17.64
C LEU A 266 -12.41 4.02 -16.78
N CYS A 267 -13.19 3.15 -16.15
CA CYS A 267 -12.65 2.07 -15.33
C CYS A 267 -11.86 1.05 -16.17
N ALA A 268 -12.31 0.74 -17.39
CA ALA A 268 -11.58 -0.15 -18.28
C ALA A 268 -10.24 0.47 -18.75
N LEU A 269 -10.24 1.75 -19.11
CA LEU A 269 -9.02 2.49 -19.45
C LEU A 269 -8.04 2.52 -18.27
N TYR A 270 -8.54 2.78 -17.07
CA TYR A 270 -7.74 2.75 -15.83
C TYR A 270 -7.13 1.37 -15.59
N LEU A 271 -7.93 0.30 -15.62
CA LEU A 271 -7.44 -1.07 -15.43
C LEU A 271 -6.41 -1.47 -16.49
N SER A 272 -6.62 -1.09 -17.76
CA SER A 272 -5.62 -1.36 -18.81
C SER A 272 -4.30 -0.64 -18.56
N THR A 273 -4.35 0.57 -17.98
CA THR A 273 -3.14 1.30 -17.59
C THR A 273 -2.35 0.55 -16.50
N LEU A 274 -3.03 0.03 -15.47
CA LEU A 274 -2.37 -0.75 -14.41
C LEU A 274 -1.73 -2.04 -14.95
N LEU A 275 -2.46 -2.77 -15.79
CA LEU A 275 -1.97 -4.00 -16.41
C LEU A 275 -0.75 -3.74 -17.29
N GLU A 276 -0.79 -2.72 -18.12
CA GLU A 276 0.32 -2.36 -19.02
C GLU A 276 1.57 -1.95 -18.25
N VAL A 277 1.43 -1.08 -17.24
CA VAL A 277 2.57 -0.68 -16.39
C VAL A 277 3.22 -1.89 -15.73
N ALA A 278 2.42 -2.77 -15.14
CA ALA A 278 2.95 -3.96 -14.47
C ALA A 278 3.61 -4.94 -15.44
N THR A 279 3.01 -5.15 -16.63
CA THR A 279 3.57 -6.03 -17.67
C THR A 279 4.89 -5.47 -18.21
N GLN A 280 4.94 -4.18 -18.53
CA GLN A 280 6.15 -3.51 -19.03
C GLN A 280 7.29 -3.56 -18.00
N GLU A 281 6.98 -3.35 -16.73
CA GLU A 281 7.98 -3.44 -15.66
C GLU A 281 8.47 -4.88 -15.48
N HIS A 282 7.58 -5.86 -15.56
CA HIS A 282 7.95 -7.28 -15.51
C HIS A 282 8.86 -7.68 -16.67
N GLU A 283 8.52 -7.29 -17.90
CA GLU A 283 9.31 -7.58 -19.09
C GLU A 283 10.68 -6.90 -19.05
N SER A 284 10.74 -5.66 -18.57
CA SER A 284 11.98 -4.86 -18.55
C SER A 284 12.94 -5.30 -17.44
N SER A 285 12.42 -5.65 -16.28
CA SER A 285 13.23 -5.97 -15.09
C SER A 285 13.54 -7.45 -14.92
N GLY A 286 12.65 -8.32 -15.38
CA GLY A 286 12.74 -9.77 -15.21
C GLY A 286 12.64 -10.26 -13.74
N THR A 287 12.25 -9.37 -12.82
CA THR A 287 12.33 -9.64 -11.38
C THR A 287 10.99 -9.75 -10.66
N GLY A 288 9.87 -9.40 -11.27
CA GLY A 288 8.56 -9.49 -10.63
C GLY A 288 7.82 -10.78 -10.95
N LYS A 289 6.76 -11.06 -10.21
CA LYS A 289 5.80 -12.12 -10.55
C LYS A 289 4.44 -11.52 -10.84
N LEU A 290 3.87 -11.83 -12.00
CA LEU A 290 2.50 -11.54 -12.34
C LEU A 290 1.65 -12.73 -11.87
N ILE A 291 0.77 -12.51 -10.90
CA ILE A 291 0.05 -13.59 -10.22
C ILE A 291 -1.44 -13.48 -10.49
N LEU A 292 -1.96 -14.54 -11.05
CA LEU A 292 -3.39 -14.67 -11.29
C LEU A 292 -4.13 -15.05 -10.01
N TYR A 293 -5.29 -14.42 -9.77
CA TYR A 293 -6.12 -14.67 -8.60
C TYR A 293 -6.38 -16.14 -8.32
N GLU A 294 -6.71 -16.92 -9.34
CA GLU A 294 -7.03 -18.35 -9.24
C GLU A 294 -5.80 -19.20 -8.83
N GLN A 295 -4.58 -18.72 -9.10
CA GLN A 295 -3.36 -19.35 -8.60
C GLN A 295 -3.18 -19.12 -7.10
N LEU A 296 -3.50 -17.90 -6.61
CA LEU A 296 -3.45 -17.60 -5.18
C LEU A 296 -4.39 -18.46 -4.33
N LEU A 297 -5.47 -18.97 -4.90
CA LEU A 297 -6.40 -19.86 -4.21
C LEU A 297 -5.88 -21.30 -4.06
N GLN A 298 -4.70 -21.59 -4.59
CA GLN A 298 -4.05 -22.90 -4.45
C GLN A 298 -3.00 -22.80 -3.32
N ALA A 299 -3.25 -23.50 -2.22
CA ALA A 299 -2.38 -23.44 -1.04
C ALA A 299 -0.92 -23.80 -1.36
N ASP A 300 -0.71 -24.83 -2.18
CA ASP A 300 0.63 -25.22 -2.62
C ASP A 300 1.33 -24.10 -3.40
N PHE A 301 0.64 -23.46 -4.36
CA PHE A 301 1.20 -22.34 -5.10
C PHE A 301 1.52 -21.15 -4.18
N MET A 302 0.63 -20.81 -3.27
CA MET A 302 0.87 -19.76 -2.28
C MET A 302 2.15 -20.07 -1.50
N THR A 303 2.30 -21.28 -0.99
CA THR A 303 3.43 -21.66 -0.14
C THR A 303 4.73 -21.75 -0.95
N THR A 304 4.75 -22.52 -2.05
CA THR A 304 5.99 -22.85 -2.78
C THR A 304 6.46 -21.74 -3.70
N GLU A 305 5.53 -20.99 -4.31
CA GLU A 305 5.86 -20.02 -5.34
C GLU A 305 5.83 -18.57 -4.83
N VAL A 306 4.93 -18.24 -3.88
CA VAL A 306 4.74 -16.87 -3.44
C VAL A 306 5.49 -16.58 -2.14
N LEU A 307 5.26 -17.36 -1.08
CA LEU A 307 5.93 -17.14 0.21
C LEU A 307 7.43 -17.39 0.11
N SER A 308 7.87 -18.43 -0.60
CA SER A 308 9.30 -18.68 -0.88
C SER A 308 9.94 -17.54 -1.66
N TYR A 309 9.24 -16.99 -2.66
CA TYR A 309 9.72 -15.84 -3.43
C TYR A 309 9.90 -14.59 -2.57
N PHE A 310 9.08 -14.42 -1.54
CA PHE A 310 9.19 -13.35 -0.56
C PHE A 310 10.19 -13.63 0.57
N GLY A 311 10.96 -14.69 0.50
CA GLY A 311 12.07 -14.98 1.41
C GLY A 311 11.68 -15.78 2.65
N LEU A 312 10.46 -16.32 2.73
CA LEU A 312 9.98 -17.10 3.87
C LEU A 312 10.27 -18.60 3.77
N GLN A 313 11.27 -19.00 2.97
CA GLN A 313 11.61 -20.42 2.83
C GLN A 313 12.05 -21.05 4.15
N ALA A 314 12.77 -20.32 4.99
CA ALA A 314 13.25 -20.83 6.26
C ALA A 314 12.09 -21.13 7.25
N GLU A 315 11.08 -20.27 7.27
CA GLU A 315 9.86 -20.45 8.07
C GLU A 315 9.04 -21.65 7.56
N ILE A 316 8.95 -21.83 6.24
CA ILE A 316 8.28 -22.96 5.62
C ILE A 316 8.98 -24.27 5.97
N ASP A 317 10.31 -24.31 5.87
CA ASP A 317 11.12 -25.50 6.18
C ASP A 317 11.09 -25.84 7.68
N ALA A 318 10.96 -24.83 8.55
CA ALA A 318 10.91 -25.01 10.00
C ALA A 318 9.60 -25.66 10.47
N ASP A 319 8.45 -25.26 9.89
CA ASP A 319 7.12 -25.77 10.27
C ASP A 319 6.11 -25.69 9.10
N ALA A 320 6.29 -26.54 8.12
CA ALA A 320 5.43 -26.62 6.94
C ALA A 320 3.94 -26.90 7.29
N ALA A 321 3.67 -27.61 8.37
CA ALA A 321 2.31 -27.95 8.78
C ALA A 321 1.58 -26.70 9.29
N THR A 322 2.20 -25.91 10.16
CA THR A 322 1.65 -24.65 10.66
C THR A 322 1.50 -23.65 9.51
N VAL A 323 2.47 -23.55 8.61
CA VAL A 323 2.37 -22.65 7.44
C VAL A 323 1.17 -23.04 6.56
N SER A 324 1.01 -24.33 6.24
CA SER A 324 -0.14 -24.81 5.46
C SER A 324 -1.47 -24.49 6.15
N ALA A 325 -1.56 -24.74 7.46
CA ALA A 325 -2.76 -24.42 8.24
C ALA A 325 -3.10 -22.93 8.24
N ASN A 326 -2.08 -22.06 8.36
CA ASN A 326 -2.24 -20.61 8.29
C ASN A 326 -2.74 -20.17 6.91
N VAL A 327 -2.14 -20.68 5.84
CA VAL A 327 -2.56 -20.41 4.46
C VAL A 327 -4.02 -20.82 4.26
N GLU A 328 -4.40 -22.04 4.67
CA GLU A 328 -5.78 -22.52 4.55
C GLU A 328 -6.77 -21.71 5.39
N SER A 329 -6.38 -21.27 6.58
CA SER A 329 -7.23 -20.45 7.43
C SER A 329 -7.54 -19.09 6.78
N THR A 330 -6.57 -18.47 6.14
CA THR A 330 -6.77 -17.18 5.44
C THR A 330 -7.68 -17.30 4.22
N PHE A 331 -7.75 -18.47 3.57
CA PHE A 331 -8.65 -18.73 2.45
C PHE A 331 -10.14 -18.77 2.84
N SER A 332 -10.41 -19.07 4.08
CA SER A 332 -11.78 -19.11 4.63
C SER A 332 -12.21 -17.80 5.30
N THR A 333 -11.33 -16.80 5.35
CA THR A 333 -11.57 -15.53 6.04
C THR A 333 -11.50 -14.38 5.07
N LYS A 334 -12.38 -13.39 5.23
CA LYS A 334 -12.32 -12.11 4.53
C LYS A 334 -12.22 -11.01 5.56
N SER A 335 -11.19 -10.19 5.45
CA SER A 335 -11.15 -8.93 6.16
C SER A 335 -12.35 -8.07 5.73
N SER A 336 -13.02 -7.45 6.68
CA SER A 336 -14.10 -6.50 6.41
C SER A 336 -13.64 -5.12 6.86
N ASN A 337 -14.24 -4.08 6.27
CA ASN A 337 -14.02 -2.67 6.62
C ASN A 337 -14.38 -2.33 8.08
N ARG A 338 -14.47 -3.29 8.99
CA ARG A 338 -14.81 -3.11 10.41
C ARG A 338 -14.04 -4.04 11.33
N GLY A 339 -12.94 -4.64 10.87
CA GLY A 339 -12.19 -5.62 11.67
C GLY A 339 -12.94 -6.94 11.94
N GLU A 340 -14.09 -7.16 11.31
CA GLU A 340 -14.85 -8.39 11.48
C GLU A 340 -14.36 -9.48 10.53
N VAL A 341 -14.06 -10.66 11.05
CA VAL A 341 -13.80 -11.85 10.23
C VAL A 341 -15.10 -12.35 9.64
N LYS A 342 -15.21 -12.33 8.32
CA LYS A 342 -16.32 -12.95 7.60
C LYS A 342 -15.85 -14.23 6.94
N LYS A 343 -16.62 -15.30 7.08
CA LYS A 343 -16.42 -16.49 6.25
C LYS A 343 -16.57 -16.08 4.79
N TRP A 344 -15.59 -16.45 4.00
CA TRP A 344 -15.57 -16.17 2.57
C TRP A 344 -15.44 -17.47 1.78
N ASN A 345 -16.26 -17.59 0.76
CA ASN A 345 -16.19 -18.67 -0.20
C ASN A 345 -16.03 -18.08 -1.61
N PRO A 346 -14.85 -18.21 -2.22
CA PRO A 346 -14.64 -17.64 -3.55
C PRO A 346 -15.55 -18.24 -4.63
N SER A 347 -16.04 -19.46 -4.45
CA SER A 347 -16.95 -20.12 -5.39
C SER A 347 -18.39 -19.58 -5.35
N GLU A 348 -18.77 -18.88 -4.28
CA GLU A 348 -20.11 -18.28 -4.14
C GLU A 348 -20.18 -16.85 -4.66
N GLU A 349 -19.07 -16.29 -5.12
CA GLU A 349 -18.99 -14.92 -5.59
C GLU A 349 -19.51 -14.81 -7.03
N VAL A 350 -20.83 -14.68 -7.19
CA VAL A 350 -21.44 -14.43 -8.50
C VAL A 350 -21.36 -12.94 -8.83
N VAL A 351 -20.68 -12.61 -9.92
CA VAL A 351 -20.58 -11.25 -10.46
C VAL A 351 -21.39 -11.16 -11.74
N HIS A 352 -22.36 -10.24 -11.77
CA HIS A 352 -23.12 -9.98 -12.98
C HIS A 352 -22.34 -9.08 -13.93
N ILE A 353 -22.00 -9.58 -15.10
CA ILE A 353 -21.27 -8.86 -16.15
C ILE A 353 -22.28 -8.30 -17.17
N SER A 354 -22.45 -6.98 -17.17
CA SER A 354 -23.33 -6.30 -18.09
C SER A 354 -22.73 -6.19 -19.51
N ASP A 355 -23.56 -5.94 -20.52
CA ASP A 355 -23.08 -5.73 -21.90
C ASP A 355 -22.18 -4.49 -22.00
N LYS A 356 -22.41 -3.45 -21.18
CA LYS A 356 -21.52 -2.27 -21.11
C LYS A 356 -20.13 -2.65 -20.62
N VAL A 357 -20.04 -3.47 -19.57
CA VAL A 357 -18.75 -3.98 -19.05
C VAL A 357 -18.03 -4.78 -20.13
N ARG A 358 -18.72 -5.69 -20.85
CA ARG A 358 -18.09 -6.45 -21.94
C ARG A 358 -17.59 -5.56 -23.06
N THR A 359 -18.39 -4.59 -23.49
CA THR A 359 -17.99 -3.65 -24.55
C THR A 359 -16.76 -2.83 -24.15
N ALA A 360 -16.76 -2.26 -22.94
CA ALA A 360 -15.62 -1.50 -22.42
C ALA A 360 -14.37 -2.38 -22.26
N SER A 361 -14.53 -3.62 -21.77
CA SER A 361 -13.44 -4.59 -21.64
C SER A 361 -12.83 -4.92 -23.00
N GLN A 362 -13.64 -5.24 -24.00
CA GLN A 362 -13.16 -5.56 -25.34
C GLN A 362 -12.39 -4.40 -25.98
N PHE A 363 -12.84 -3.17 -25.76
CA PHE A 363 -12.24 -2.00 -26.37
C PHE A 363 -10.91 -1.60 -25.69
N PHE A 364 -10.88 -1.55 -24.36
CA PHE A 364 -9.74 -0.99 -23.61
C PHE A 364 -8.78 -2.05 -23.05
N LEU A 365 -9.23 -3.28 -22.79
CA LEU A 365 -8.46 -4.29 -22.08
C LEU A 365 -7.89 -5.40 -22.97
N GLY A 366 -8.35 -5.49 -24.23
CA GLY A 366 -7.96 -6.58 -25.12
C GLY A 366 -6.45 -6.72 -25.33
N ASP A 367 -5.75 -5.62 -25.57
CA ASP A 367 -4.30 -5.64 -25.81
C ASP A 367 -3.51 -5.86 -24.51
N ALA A 368 -3.92 -5.25 -23.39
CA ALA A 368 -3.30 -5.48 -22.10
C ALA A 368 -3.42 -6.95 -21.65
N MET A 369 -4.56 -7.59 -21.95
CA MET A 369 -4.78 -9.00 -21.66
C MET A 369 -3.96 -9.94 -22.53
N LYS A 370 -3.76 -9.58 -23.80
CA LYS A 370 -2.83 -10.32 -24.67
C LYS A 370 -1.40 -10.24 -24.16
N ALA A 371 -0.96 -9.03 -23.77
CA ALA A 371 0.38 -8.81 -23.22
C ALA A 371 0.63 -9.66 -21.96
N ILE A 372 -0.36 -9.78 -21.09
CA ILE A 372 -0.23 -10.62 -19.88
C ILE A 372 -0.38 -12.13 -20.15
N GLY A 373 -0.56 -12.55 -21.42
CA GLY A 373 -0.58 -13.95 -21.81
C GLY A 373 -1.91 -14.68 -21.56
N ARG A 374 -3.04 -13.95 -21.52
CA ARG A 374 -4.35 -14.48 -21.11
C ARG A 374 -5.41 -14.61 -22.23
N LEU A 375 -5.10 -14.28 -23.47
CA LEU A 375 -6.02 -14.48 -24.60
C LEU A 375 -5.52 -15.63 -25.50
#